data_79c6a1fec6815def3713543af5b44ada
#
_entry.id   79c6a1fec6815def3713543af5b44ada
#
_cell.length_a   1.000
_cell.length_b   1.000
_cell.length_c   1.000
_cell.angle_alpha   90.00
_cell.angle_beta   90.00
_cell.angle_gamma   90.00
#
_symmetry.space_group_name_H-M   'P 1'
#
loop_
_entity.id
_entity.type
_entity.pdbx_description
1 polymer ?
#
loop_
_entity_poly.entity_id
_entity_poly.type
_entity_poly.pdbx_seq_one_letter_code
_entity_poly.pdbx_strand_id
1 'polypeptide(L)'
;MKLNLKIFSLLLIGLFSLQSSISYADETSETVQLSLVITASDKINLTTVSRVEKGINAYKAIKALVVVGVKDTSYGPQIMSLGGVEAVGNTYWALYVNGAMSMVGAHDVILLEDTFIRLNMEDF
;
A
#
# COMPACT_ATOMS: atom_id res chain seq x y z
N MET A 1 43.27 -6.05 35.01
CA MET A 1 42.03 -6.77 34.72
C MET A 1 40.78 -5.94 34.85
N LYS A 2 40.59 -5.29 35.97
CA LYS A 2 39.40 -4.46 36.18
C LYS A 2 39.30 -3.29 35.20
N LEU A 3 40.43 -2.70 34.83
CA LEU A 3 40.47 -1.62 33.87
C LEU A 3 40.01 -2.07 32.48
N ASN A 4 40.36 -3.28 32.07
CA ASN A 4 39.95 -3.80 30.77
C ASN A 4 38.46 -4.01 30.69
N LEU A 5 37.83 -4.45 31.76
CA LEU A 5 36.38 -4.62 31.81
C LEU A 5 35.63 -3.32 31.68
N LYS A 6 36.16 -2.25 32.31
CA LYS A 6 35.55 -0.92 32.20
C LYS A 6 35.65 -0.34 30.81
N ILE A 7 36.76 -0.54 30.14
CA ILE A 7 36.96 -0.12 28.75
C ILE A 7 36.00 -0.87 27.82
N PHE A 8 35.82 -2.16 28.07
CA PHE A 8 34.91 -2.97 27.32
C PHE A 8 33.45 -2.49 27.43
N SER A 9 33.03 -2.12 28.65
CA SER A 9 31.69 -1.56 28.85
C SER A 9 31.47 -0.26 28.08
N LEU A 10 32.48 0.61 28.08
CA LEU A 10 32.40 1.85 27.33
C LEU A 10 32.24 1.64 25.82
N LEU A 11 32.93 0.67 25.28
CA LEU A 11 32.80 0.31 23.86
C LEU A 11 31.40 -0.17 23.51
N LEU A 12 30.79 -0.96 24.36
CA LEU A 12 29.43 -1.42 24.17
C LEU A 12 28.42 -0.27 24.15
N ILE A 13 28.56 0.68 25.06
CA ILE A 13 27.70 1.85 25.11
C ILE A 13 27.85 2.69 23.85
N GLY A 14 29.06 2.83 23.34
CA GLY A 14 29.31 3.55 22.10
C GLY A 14 28.61 2.92 20.90
N LEU A 15 28.60 1.60 20.83
CA LEU A 15 27.90 0.87 19.77
C LEU A 15 26.40 1.09 19.81
N PHE A 16 25.79 1.10 20.98
CA PHE A 16 24.38 1.39 21.13
C PHE A 16 24.01 2.79 20.66
N SER A 17 24.85 3.76 20.97
CA SER A 17 24.62 5.14 20.52
C SER A 17 24.63 5.25 19.00
N LEU A 18 25.53 4.55 18.33
CA LEU A 18 25.58 4.51 16.87
C LEU A 18 24.34 3.87 16.26
N GLN A 19 23.84 2.81 16.84
CA GLN A 19 22.62 2.17 16.36
C GLN A 19 21.41 3.09 16.50
N SER A 20 21.31 3.84 17.57
CA SER A 20 20.24 4.82 17.75
C SER A 20 20.29 5.91 16.69
N SER A 21 21.47 6.35 16.31
CA SER A 21 21.65 7.36 15.27
C SER A 21 21.18 6.87 13.91
N ILE A 22 21.39 5.61 13.59
CA ILE A 22 20.97 5.00 12.31
C ILE A 22 19.46 4.98 12.19
N SER A 23 18.72 4.77 13.28
CA SER A 23 17.27 4.71 13.22
C SER A 23 16.62 6.05 12.85
N TYR A 24 17.28 7.17 13.03
CA TYR A 24 16.74 8.47 12.62
C TYR A 24 16.66 8.64 11.10
N ALA A 25 17.51 7.98 10.35
CA ALA A 25 17.47 8.09 8.88
C ALA A 25 16.19 7.54 8.28
N ASP A 26 15.54 6.59 8.96
CA ASP A 26 14.32 5.96 8.46
C ASP A 26 13.06 6.77 8.74
N GLU A 27 13.15 7.79 9.59
CA GLU A 27 12.01 8.61 9.97
C GLU A 27 11.69 9.73 8.99
N THR A 28 12.51 9.91 7.97
CA THR A 28 12.33 11.00 6.99
C THR A 28 11.25 10.72 5.97
N SER A 29 10.86 9.46 5.75
CA SER A 29 9.80 9.13 4.80
C SER A 29 8.45 9.17 5.48
N GLU A 30 7.55 9.97 4.90
CA GLU A 30 6.17 10.04 5.36
C GLU A 30 5.36 8.90 4.77
N THR A 31 4.47 8.36 5.57
CA THR A 31 3.52 7.35 5.15
C THR A 31 2.09 7.77 5.46
N VAL A 32 1.16 7.20 4.72
CA VAL A 32 -0.27 7.34 4.98
C VAL A 32 -0.87 5.95 5.10
N GLN A 33 -2.05 5.86 5.72
CA GLN A 33 -2.76 4.60 5.85
C GLN A 33 -3.66 4.39 4.65
N LEU A 34 -3.55 3.22 4.04
CA LEU A 34 -4.48 2.74 3.03
C LEU A 34 -5.32 1.62 3.62
N SER A 35 -6.64 1.82 3.67
CA SER A 35 -7.59 0.77 3.97
C SER A 35 -8.19 0.30 2.66
N LEU A 36 -7.99 -0.97 2.31
CA LEU A 36 -8.37 -1.53 1.03
C LEU A 36 -9.39 -2.64 1.24
N VAL A 37 -10.54 -2.54 0.55
CA VAL A 37 -11.57 -3.57 0.53
C VAL A 37 -11.80 -3.99 -0.92
N ILE A 38 -11.76 -5.30 -1.16
CA ILE A 38 -12.02 -5.88 -2.48
C ILE A 38 -13.15 -6.89 -2.33
N THR A 39 -14.23 -6.69 -3.08
CA THR A 39 -15.42 -7.55 -2.99
C THR A 39 -15.94 -7.94 -4.35
N ALA A 40 -16.26 -9.21 -4.52
CA ALA A 40 -16.89 -9.74 -5.72
C ALA A 40 -17.78 -10.93 -5.35
N SER A 41 -19.00 -10.66 -4.90
CA SER A 41 -19.98 -11.67 -4.52
C SER A 41 -19.38 -12.67 -3.53
N ASP A 42 -19.40 -13.97 -3.87
CA ASP A 42 -18.82 -15.05 -3.07
C ASP A 42 -17.39 -15.41 -3.49
N LYS A 43 -16.83 -14.71 -4.49
CA LYS A 43 -15.54 -15.06 -5.10
C LYS A 43 -14.37 -14.49 -4.32
N ILE A 44 -14.50 -13.27 -3.83
CA ILE A 44 -13.45 -12.61 -3.04
C ILE A 44 -14.09 -11.62 -2.07
N ASN A 45 -13.58 -11.62 -0.86
CA ASN A 45 -13.91 -10.63 0.15
C ASN A 45 -12.65 -10.40 0.97
N LEU A 46 -11.89 -9.38 0.62
CA LEU A 46 -10.60 -9.08 1.21
C LEU A 46 -10.63 -7.70 1.82
N THR A 47 -10.15 -7.59 3.04
CA THR A 47 -9.95 -6.32 3.73
C THR A 47 -8.53 -6.29 4.26
N THR A 48 -7.79 -5.22 3.93
CA THR A 48 -6.45 -5.04 4.45
C THR A 48 -6.19 -3.57 4.75
N VAL A 49 -5.35 -3.33 5.74
CA VAL A 49 -4.89 -1.99 6.13
C VAL A 49 -3.38 -2.01 6.10
N SER A 50 -2.80 -1.04 5.42
CA SER A 50 -1.35 -0.96 5.27
C SER A 50 -0.87 0.47 5.31
N ARG A 51 0.37 0.66 5.75
CA ARG A 51 1.06 1.95 5.60
C ARG A 51 1.73 1.96 4.23
N VAL A 52 1.50 3.02 3.48
CA VAL A 52 2.09 3.20 2.15
C VAL A 52 2.79 4.55 2.08
N GLU A 53 3.69 4.70 1.14
CA GLU A 53 4.42 5.96 0.96
C GLU A 53 3.45 7.08 0.56
N LYS A 54 3.53 8.21 1.25
CA LYS A 54 2.75 9.40 0.90
C LYS A 54 3.12 9.88 -0.51
N GLY A 55 2.11 10.11 -1.33
CA GLY A 55 2.32 10.52 -2.72
C GLY A 55 2.34 9.38 -3.73
N ILE A 56 2.30 8.12 -3.26
CA ILE A 56 2.15 6.98 -4.17
C ILE A 56 0.77 7.02 -4.84
N ASN A 57 0.66 6.54 -6.07
CA ASN A 57 -0.64 6.39 -6.66
C ASN A 57 -1.32 5.10 -6.18
N ALA A 58 -2.65 5.09 -6.19
CA ALA A 58 -3.43 3.98 -5.67
C ALA A 58 -3.17 2.67 -6.42
N TYR A 59 -2.93 2.73 -7.72
CA TYR A 59 -2.63 1.54 -8.52
C TYR A 59 -1.36 0.83 -8.01
N LYS A 60 -0.29 1.58 -7.79
CA LYS A 60 0.95 1.01 -7.27
C LYS A 60 0.78 0.46 -5.85
N ALA A 61 0.01 1.17 -5.02
CA ALA A 61 -0.26 0.73 -3.65
C ALA A 61 -1.08 -0.58 -3.63
N ILE A 62 -2.11 -0.68 -4.45
CA ILE A 62 -2.93 -1.89 -4.57
C ILE A 62 -2.09 -3.05 -5.09
N LYS A 63 -1.28 -2.80 -6.11
CA LYS A 63 -0.42 -3.80 -6.73
C LYS A 63 0.61 -4.38 -5.75
N ALA A 64 1.03 -3.61 -4.77
CA ALA A 64 1.94 -4.09 -3.71
C ALA A 64 1.24 -5.00 -2.70
N LEU A 65 -0.09 -4.93 -2.59
CA LEU A 65 -0.85 -5.67 -1.58
C LEU A 65 -1.55 -6.91 -2.13
N VAL A 66 -1.94 -6.88 -3.40
CA VAL A 66 -2.66 -7.99 -4.04
C VAL A 66 -2.15 -8.20 -5.46
N VAL A 67 -2.39 -9.39 -5.98
CA VAL A 67 -2.07 -9.69 -7.39
C VAL A 67 -3.07 -8.96 -8.26
N VAL A 68 -2.58 -8.15 -9.20
CA VAL A 68 -3.40 -7.33 -10.09
C VAL A 68 -3.11 -7.71 -11.54
N GLY A 69 -4.16 -8.04 -12.29
CA GLY A 69 -4.08 -8.18 -13.74
C GLY A 69 -4.64 -6.92 -14.40
N VAL A 70 -3.95 -6.43 -15.42
CA VAL A 70 -4.32 -5.19 -16.09
C VAL A 70 -4.39 -5.36 -17.58
N LYS A 71 -5.13 -4.44 -18.21
CA LYS A 71 -5.15 -4.22 -19.65
C LYS A 71 -4.73 -2.78 -19.89
N ASP A 72 -3.78 -2.57 -20.78
CA ASP A 72 -3.34 -1.23 -21.15
C ASP A 72 -4.38 -0.59 -22.07
N THR A 73 -4.77 0.63 -21.76
CA THR A 73 -5.69 1.41 -22.55
C THR A 73 -5.09 2.79 -22.81
N SER A 74 -5.71 3.55 -23.73
CA SER A 74 -5.31 4.93 -23.98
C SER A 74 -5.46 5.85 -22.75
N TYR A 75 -6.24 5.42 -21.76
CA TYR A 75 -6.43 6.15 -20.49
C TYR A 75 -5.57 5.61 -19.35
N GLY A 76 -4.64 4.70 -19.63
CA GLY A 76 -3.79 4.07 -18.66
C GLY A 76 -4.17 2.61 -18.35
N PRO A 77 -3.53 2.00 -17.34
CA PRO A 77 -3.81 0.61 -17.00
C PRO A 77 -5.20 0.46 -16.39
N GLN A 78 -5.98 -0.43 -16.94
CA GLN A 78 -7.31 -0.80 -16.44
C GLN A 78 -7.19 -2.09 -15.64
N ILE A 79 -7.69 -2.09 -14.41
CA ILE A 79 -7.69 -3.29 -13.56
C ILE A 79 -8.73 -4.27 -14.10
N MET A 80 -8.26 -5.47 -14.45
CA MET A 80 -9.10 -6.55 -14.99
C MET A 80 -9.28 -7.68 -13.99
N SER A 81 -8.29 -7.93 -13.14
CA SER A 81 -8.38 -8.96 -12.11
C SER A 81 -7.74 -8.50 -10.82
N LEU A 82 -8.27 -8.99 -9.71
CA LEU A 82 -7.77 -8.73 -8.36
C LEU A 82 -7.79 -10.04 -7.59
N GLY A 83 -6.63 -10.43 -7.03
CA GLY A 83 -6.51 -11.66 -6.28
C GLY A 83 -6.90 -12.91 -7.08
N GLY A 84 -6.69 -12.88 -8.40
CA GLY A 84 -7.06 -13.97 -9.29
C GLY A 84 -8.52 -13.96 -9.75
N VAL A 85 -9.32 -13.00 -9.32
CA VAL A 85 -10.73 -12.87 -9.73
C VAL A 85 -10.83 -11.89 -10.89
N GLU A 86 -11.19 -12.38 -12.06
CA GLU A 86 -11.24 -11.60 -13.29
C GLU A 86 -12.65 -11.06 -13.52
N ALA A 87 -12.72 -9.79 -13.95
CA ALA A 87 -13.97 -9.21 -14.44
C ALA A 87 -14.21 -9.69 -15.86
N VAL A 88 -15.27 -10.45 -16.06
CA VAL A 88 -15.64 -11.04 -17.36
C VAL A 88 -17.03 -10.59 -17.79
N GLY A 89 -17.29 -10.67 -19.10
CA GLY A 89 -18.59 -10.30 -19.64
C GLY A 89 -18.87 -8.81 -19.46
N ASN A 90 -20.01 -8.49 -18.90
CA ASN A 90 -20.44 -7.11 -18.64
C ASN A 90 -20.09 -6.64 -17.22
N THR A 91 -19.06 -7.21 -16.62
CA THR A 91 -18.61 -6.80 -15.28
C THR A 91 -17.33 -5.98 -15.35
N TYR A 92 -17.10 -5.21 -14.30
CA TYR A 92 -15.89 -4.40 -14.13
C TYR A 92 -15.58 -4.19 -12.66
N TRP A 93 -14.35 -3.82 -12.36
CA TRP A 93 -13.94 -3.46 -11.01
C TRP A 93 -14.20 -1.97 -10.77
N ALA A 94 -15.29 -1.67 -10.07
CA ALA A 94 -15.65 -0.30 -9.72
C ALA A 94 -14.77 0.21 -8.59
N LEU A 95 -14.20 1.39 -8.77
CA LEU A 95 -13.30 2.02 -7.81
C LEU A 95 -14.02 3.09 -7.01
N TYR A 96 -13.99 2.95 -5.70
CA TYR A 96 -14.52 3.93 -4.76
C TYR A 96 -13.39 4.46 -3.89
N VAL A 97 -13.31 5.77 -3.76
CA VAL A 97 -12.33 6.45 -2.92
C VAL A 97 -13.07 7.23 -1.85
N ASN A 98 -12.83 6.89 -0.59
CA ASN A 98 -13.50 7.49 0.57
C ASN A 98 -15.03 7.51 0.44
N GLY A 99 -15.59 6.41 -0.08
CA GLY A 99 -17.02 6.21 -0.22
C GLY A 99 -17.66 6.77 -1.48
N ALA A 100 -16.91 7.47 -2.33
CA ALA A 100 -17.42 8.03 -3.58
C ALA A 100 -16.81 7.30 -4.79
N MET A 101 -17.64 7.05 -5.81
CA MET A 101 -17.15 6.46 -7.04
C MET A 101 -16.11 7.38 -7.68
N SER A 102 -14.95 6.83 -8.02
CA SER A 102 -13.90 7.59 -8.67
C SER A 102 -14.23 7.85 -10.13
N MET A 103 -13.97 9.07 -10.58
CA MET A 103 -14.12 9.46 -11.99
C MET A 103 -12.85 9.18 -12.79
N VAL A 104 -11.78 8.71 -12.13
CA VAL A 104 -10.50 8.41 -12.77
C VAL A 104 -10.04 7.02 -12.36
N GLY A 105 -9.08 6.47 -13.10
CA GLY A 105 -8.50 5.17 -12.76
C GLY A 105 -7.59 5.25 -11.54
N ALA A 106 -7.28 4.10 -10.98
CA ALA A 106 -6.47 4.01 -9.75
C ALA A 106 -5.08 4.64 -9.92
N HIS A 107 -4.53 4.64 -11.13
CA HIS A 107 -3.22 5.24 -11.40
C HIS A 107 -3.21 6.77 -11.31
N ASP A 108 -4.38 7.41 -11.37
CA ASP A 108 -4.53 8.87 -11.23
C ASP A 108 -4.94 9.29 -9.82
N VAL A 109 -5.20 8.35 -8.93
CA VAL A 109 -5.52 8.63 -7.53
C VAL A 109 -4.23 8.68 -6.71
N ILE A 110 -3.87 9.85 -6.21
CA ILE A 110 -2.64 10.05 -5.44
C ILE A 110 -2.96 10.05 -3.95
N LEU A 111 -2.23 9.24 -3.19
CA LEU A 111 -2.49 9.05 -1.76
C LEU A 111 -1.70 10.07 -0.93
N LEU A 112 -2.34 11.21 -0.63
CA LEU A 112 -1.73 12.31 0.13
C LEU A 112 -2.11 12.28 1.60
N GLU A 113 -3.12 11.51 1.97
CA GLU A 113 -3.63 11.37 3.33
C GLU A 113 -4.19 9.97 3.51
N ASP A 114 -4.59 9.62 4.73
CA ASP A 114 -5.24 8.34 4.99
C ASP A 114 -6.46 8.19 4.11
N THR A 115 -6.55 7.07 3.40
CA THR A 115 -7.55 6.87 2.36
C THR A 115 -8.17 5.49 2.49
N PHE A 116 -9.47 5.43 2.28
CA PHE A 116 -10.22 4.19 2.15
C PHE A 116 -10.51 3.95 0.66
N ILE A 117 -10.09 2.79 0.16
CA ILE A 117 -10.36 2.37 -1.20
C ILE A 117 -11.17 1.08 -1.18
N ARG A 118 -12.23 1.07 -1.97
CA ARG A 118 -13.00 -0.14 -2.22
C ARG A 118 -13.03 -0.42 -3.72
N LEU A 119 -12.74 -1.66 -4.06
CA LEU A 119 -12.90 -2.18 -5.41
C LEU A 119 -13.97 -3.24 -5.36
N ASN A 120 -15.06 -3.01 -6.08
CA ASN A 120 -16.22 -3.89 -6.09
C ASN A 120 -16.55 -4.30 -7.51
N MET A 121 -16.79 -5.58 -7.73
CA MET A 121 -17.20 -6.06 -9.04
C MET A 121 -18.66 -5.73 -9.27
N GLU A 122 -18.93 -4.98 -10.31
CA GLU A 122 -20.26 -4.49 -10.67
C GLU A 122 -20.55 -4.75 -12.13
N ASP A 123 -21.83 -4.74 -12.46
CA ASP A 123 -22.30 -4.83 -13.83
C ASP A 123 -22.41 -3.44 -14.47
N PHE A 124 -22.24 -3.38 -15.77
CA PHE A 124 -22.47 -2.14 -16.55
C PHE A 124 -23.48 -2.36 -17.66
#